data_0cf4393448bee9005f31cb9dd5b27600
#
_entry.id   0cf4393448bee9005f31cb9dd5b27600
#
_cell.length_a   1.000
_cell.length_b   1.000
_cell.length_c   1.000
_cell.angle_alpha   90.00
_cell.angle_beta   90.00
_cell.angle_gamma   90.00
#
_symmetry.space_group_name_H-M   'P 1'
#
loop_
_entity.id
_entity.type
_entity.pdbx_description
1 polymer ?
#
loop_
_entity_poly.entity_id
_entity_poly.type
_entity_poly.pdbx_seq_one_letter_code
_entity_poly.pdbx_strand_id
1 'polypeptide(L)'
;MKDAWGRTIEYVRLSLTDACNFCCPYCRPAEITPQSQTQLLSVDEWMTILEAFHRIGVKAVRLTGGEPLLYPHIEELLGRINDTGWFEDISMTTNGSLLASRAQRLKKLGLNRVNISLDSLESEAFATCVGKEGQLESVLEGIRSAINANFKSVKINTVLSRYWTDEEVKSLLQYVEKWPVVWRFIEYMPFQGDAFHGPTFDEWKAQLERVSGGPLTEVHSIYGFGPATYLALPSGKAVGFIFSMSHSYCDTCNRVRLTSDGQMRLCLLRDDEADLVSLVRNDATAEALAEHIERALQRKQERHDGIGMDKPERPMWRIGG
;
A
#
# COMPACT_ATOMS: atom_id res chain seq x y z
N MET A 1 -1.05 -11.88 17.33
CA MET A 1 -0.05 -11.38 18.32
C MET A 1 -0.38 -9.95 18.73
N LYS A 2 -0.16 -9.57 20.02
CA LYS A 2 -0.32 -8.18 20.50
C LYS A 2 1.04 -7.51 20.67
N ASP A 3 1.13 -6.23 20.32
CA ASP A 3 2.29 -5.39 20.66
C ASP A 3 2.24 -4.88 22.11
N ALA A 4 3.24 -4.10 22.55
CA ALA A 4 3.33 -3.55 23.90
C ALA A 4 2.14 -2.65 24.29
N TRP A 5 1.37 -2.18 23.35
CA TRP A 5 0.22 -1.27 23.52
C TRP A 5 -1.13 -1.97 23.40
N GLY A 6 -1.12 -3.31 23.30
CA GLY A 6 -2.32 -4.13 23.20
C GLY A 6 -2.96 -4.19 21.81
N ARG A 7 -2.35 -3.57 20.77
CA ARG A 7 -2.84 -3.62 19.39
C ARG A 7 -2.55 -4.99 18.79
N THR A 8 -3.55 -5.60 18.15
CA THR A 8 -3.37 -6.91 17.49
C THR A 8 -2.75 -6.71 16.12
N ILE A 9 -1.58 -7.30 15.90
CA ILE A 9 -0.90 -7.27 14.60
C ILE A 9 -1.40 -8.46 13.76
N GLU A 10 -2.16 -8.17 12.72
CA GLU A 10 -2.82 -9.15 11.85
C GLU A 10 -2.47 -8.98 10.37
N TYR A 11 -1.65 -7.99 10.03
CA TYR A 11 -1.44 -7.59 8.67
C TYR A 11 0.03 -7.28 8.39
N VAL A 12 0.59 -7.93 7.37
CA VAL A 12 1.96 -7.68 6.90
C VAL A 12 1.97 -7.16 5.46
N ARG A 13 2.82 -6.16 5.20
CA ARG A 13 3.09 -5.65 3.85
C ARG A 13 4.49 -6.10 3.44
N LEU A 14 4.59 -6.74 2.28
CA LEU A 14 5.85 -7.23 1.72
C LEU A 14 6.29 -6.34 0.56
N SER A 15 7.42 -5.70 0.67
CA SER A 15 8.10 -5.04 -0.45
C SER A 15 8.93 -6.09 -1.18
N LEU A 16 8.43 -6.62 -2.30
CA LEU A 16 9.08 -7.74 -3.02
C LEU A 16 10.31 -7.30 -3.80
N THR A 17 10.34 -6.03 -4.20
CA THR A 17 11.42 -5.42 -4.99
C THR A 17 11.40 -3.91 -4.78
N ASP A 18 12.53 -3.27 -4.92
CA ASP A 18 12.65 -1.82 -4.97
C ASP A 18 12.61 -1.27 -6.41
N ALA A 19 12.61 -2.16 -7.42
CA ALA A 19 12.45 -1.78 -8.81
C ALA A 19 11.03 -1.25 -9.07
N CYS A 20 10.95 -0.14 -9.79
CA CYS A 20 9.70 0.43 -10.27
C CYS A 20 9.89 0.99 -11.68
N ASN A 21 8.90 0.85 -12.54
CA ASN A 21 8.88 1.43 -13.88
C ASN A 21 8.32 2.86 -13.92
N PHE A 22 7.94 3.42 -12.74
CA PHE A 22 7.60 4.83 -12.52
C PHE A 22 8.63 5.51 -11.62
N CYS A 23 8.68 6.84 -11.66
CA CYS A 23 9.57 7.69 -10.87
C CYS A 23 8.77 8.81 -10.19
N CYS A 24 7.73 8.45 -9.43
CA CYS A 24 6.87 9.41 -8.73
C CYS A 24 7.72 10.29 -7.80
N PRO A 25 7.71 11.63 -7.94
CA PRO A 25 8.58 12.53 -7.19
C PRO A 25 8.45 12.37 -5.67
N TYR A 26 7.24 12.13 -5.16
CA TYR A 26 7.00 11.94 -3.72
C TYR A 26 7.51 10.59 -3.19
N CYS A 27 7.76 9.60 -4.05
CA CYS A 27 8.16 8.26 -3.66
C CYS A 27 9.64 7.99 -3.95
N ARG A 28 10.09 8.24 -5.18
CA ARG A 28 11.42 7.86 -5.68
C ARG A 28 12.06 8.99 -6.48
N PRO A 29 13.22 9.52 -6.06
CA PRO A 29 14.03 10.39 -6.89
C PRO A 29 14.50 9.68 -8.17
N ALA A 30 14.62 10.43 -9.28
CA ALA A 30 14.94 9.88 -10.61
C ALA A 30 16.34 9.21 -10.69
N GLU A 31 17.27 9.59 -9.83
CA GLU A 31 18.70 9.25 -9.91
C GLU A 31 19.07 7.92 -9.19
N ILE A 32 18.10 7.16 -8.68
CA ILE A 32 18.41 6.00 -7.84
C ILE A 32 18.44 4.70 -8.66
N THR A 33 19.55 3.97 -8.53
CA THR A 33 19.69 2.62 -9.08
C THR A 33 18.96 1.62 -8.18
N PRO A 34 18.05 0.78 -8.73
CA PRO A 34 17.41 -0.30 -7.99
C PRO A 34 18.44 -1.30 -7.44
N GLN A 35 18.06 -1.99 -6.36
CA GLN A 35 18.85 -3.10 -5.81
C GLN A 35 19.08 -4.16 -6.91
N SER A 36 20.25 -4.79 -6.88
CA SER A 36 20.55 -5.93 -7.77
C SER A 36 19.54 -7.06 -7.55
N GLN A 37 19.09 -7.69 -8.61
CA GLN A 37 18.18 -8.85 -8.53
C GLN A 37 18.75 -10.00 -7.70
N THR A 38 20.07 -10.12 -7.61
CA THR A 38 20.77 -11.13 -6.79
C THR A 38 20.64 -10.89 -5.28
N GLN A 39 20.18 -9.72 -4.85
CA GLN A 39 19.96 -9.36 -3.45
C GLN A 39 18.50 -9.55 -3.01
N LEU A 40 17.56 -9.79 -3.95
CA LEU A 40 16.17 -10.04 -3.62
C LEU A 40 16.02 -11.37 -2.86
N LEU A 41 15.02 -11.43 -1.99
CA LEU A 41 14.66 -12.68 -1.34
C LEU A 41 14.09 -13.67 -2.39
N SER A 42 14.50 -14.92 -2.26
CA SER A 42 13.92 -16.04 -3.04
C SER A 42 12.50 -16.34 -2.58
N VAL A 43 11.76 -17.13 -3.36
CA VAL A 43 10.43 -17.57 -2.97
C VAL A 43 10.46 -18.41 -1.69
N ASP A 44 11.48 -19.25 -1.51
CA ASP A 44 11.63 -20.06 -0.29
C ASP A 44 11.90 -19.20 0.95
N GLU A 45 12.79 -18.20 0.85
CA GLU A 45 13.03 -17.24 1.93
C GLU A 45 11.73 -16.48 2.30
N TRP A 46 10.95 -16.03 1.31
CA TRP A 46 9.64 -15.42 1.55
C TRP A 46 8.68 -16.37 2.25
N MET A 47 8.60 -17.64 1.82
CA MET A 47 7.68 -18.60 2.43
C MET A 47 8.04 -18.92 3.88
N THR A 48 9.34 -19.04 4.21
CA THR A 48 9.81 -19.25 5.59
C THR A 48 9.40 -18.07 6.49
N ILE A 49 9.59 -16.83 6.02
CA ILE A 49 9.18 -15.63 6.76
C ILE A 49 7.64 -15.57 6.91
N LEU A 50 6.91 -15.89 5.85
CA LEU A 50 5.44 -15.89 5.87
C LEU A 50 4.86 -16.95 6.81
N GLU A 51 5.50 -18.11 6.91
CA GLU A 51 5.14 -19.14 7.90
C GLU A 51 5.29 -18.58 9.32
N ALA A 52 6.39 -17.88 9.62
CA ALA A 52 6.59 -17.26 10.93
C ALA A 52 5.49 -16.22 11.23
N PHE A 53 5.10 -15.39 10.26
CA PHE A 53 3.98 -14.47 10.42
C PHE A 53 2.65 -15.17 10.63
N HIS A 54 2.38 -16.26 9.91
CA HIS A 54 1.19 -17.07 10.14
C HIS A 54 1.14 -17.63 11.57
N ARG A 55 2.24 -18.18 12.08
CA ARG A 55 2.35 -18.74 13.44
C ARG A 55 2.02 -17.73 14.54
N ILE A 56 2.36 -16.46 14.37
CA ILE A 56 1.99 -15.39 15.31
C ILE A 56 0.59 -14.80 15.09
N GLY A 57 -0.19 -15.36 14.14
CA GLY A 57 -1.58 -14.98 13.91
C GLY A 57 -1.80 -13.84 12.93
N VAL A 58 -0.87 -13.58 12.01
CA VAL A 58 -1.11 -12.66 10.88
C VAL A 58 -2.11 -13.31 9.93
N LYS A 59 -3.14 -12.57 9.55
CA LYS A 59 -4.26 -13.03 8.71
C LYS A 59 -4.25 -12.47 7.29
N ALA A 60 -3.55 -11.37 7.08
CA ALA A 60 -3.57 -10.68 5.79
C ALA A 60 -2.15 -10.33 5.32
N VAL A 61 -1.94 -10.54 4.02
CA VAL A 61 -0.69 -10.21 3.32
C VAL A 61 -0.98 -9.22 2.21
N ARG A 62 -0.09 -8.22 2.08
CA ARG A 62 -0.11 -7.32 0.93
C ARG A 62 1.22 -7.32 0.20
N LEU A 63 1.18 -7.72 -1.03
CA LEU A 63 2.31 -7.65 -1.94
C LEU A 63 2.47 -6.21 -2.44
N THR A 64 3.65 -5.65 -2.24
CA THR A 64 4.04 -4.30 -2.63
C THR A 64 5.47 -4.31 -3.17
N GLY A 65 6.11 -3.16 -3.19
CA GLY A 65 7.50 -2.99 -3.58
C GLY A 65 7.71 -1.57 -4.07
N GLY A 66 8.62 -1.40 -5.02
CA GLY A 66 8.49 -0.37 -6.02
C GLY A 66 7.25 -0.71 -6.86
N GLU A 67 7.39 -1.60 -7.83
CA GLU A 67 6.25 -2.21 -8.52
C GLU A 67 6.30 -3.74 -8.35
N PRO A 68 5.36 -4.37 -7.63
CA PRO A 68 5.41 -5.81 -7.34
C PRO A 68 5.36 -6.70 -8.59
N LEU A 69 4.75 -6.22 -9.68
CA LEU A 69 4.69 -6.95 -10.94
C LEU A 69 6.03 -7.01 -11.69
N LEU A 70 7.06 -6.31 -11.20
CA LEU A 70 8.45 -6.44 -11.65
C LEU A 70 9.25 -7.50 -10.88
N TYR A 71 8.71 -8.03 -9.77
CA TYR A 71 9.35 -9.16 -9.09
C TYR A 71 9.25 -10.41 -9.98
N PRO A 72 10.39 -11.04 -10.37
CA PRO A 72 10.38 -12.10 -11.39
C PRO A 72 9.52 -13.31 -11.02
N HIS A 73 9.46 -13.64 -9.73
CA HIS A 73 8.77 -14.83 -9.21
C HIS A 73 7.41 -14.54 -8.58
N ILE A 74 6.75 -13.43 -8.97
CA ILE A 74 5.48 -13.00 -8.35
C ILE A 74 4.37 -14.04 -8.45
N GLU A 75 4.25 -14.72 -9.60
CA GLU A 75 3.19 -15.72 -9.81
C GLU A 75 3.44 -16.99 -9.00
N GLU A 76 4.69 -17.46 -8.95
CA GLU A 76 5.10 -18.58 -8.12
C GLU A 76 4.85 -18.29 -6.63
N LEU A 77 5.34 -17.16 -6.15
CA LEU A 77 5.15 -16.74 -4.75
C LEU A 77 3.65 -16.68 -4.40
N LEU A 78 2.85 -16.01 -5.25
CA LEU A 78 1.42 -15.86 -5.01
C LEU A 78 0.70 -17.23 -4.97
N GLY A 79 1.02 -18.13 -5.90
CA GLY A 79 0.47 -19.47 -5.93
C GLY A 79 0.82 -20.24 -4.65
N ARG A 80 2.07 -20.23 -4.24
CA ARG A 80 2.51 -20.91 -3.00
C ARG A 80 1.84 -20.32 -1.76
N ILE A 81 1.73 -18.99 -1.64
CA ILE A 81 0.99 -18.37 -0.52
C ILE A 81 -0.47 -18.85 -0.49
N ASN A 82 -1.14 -18.86 -1.65
CA ASN A 82 -2.53 -19.30 -1.75
C ASN A 82 -2.70 -20.77 -1.35
N ASP A 83 -1.81 -21.64 -1.80
CA ASP A 83 -1.87 -23.08 -1.58
C ASP A 83 -1.71 -23.47 -0.11
N THR A 84 -1.06 -22.63 0.70
CA THR A 84 -0.95 -22.87 2.16
C THR A 84 -2.27 -22.70 2.90
N GLY A 85 -3.17 -21.85 2.40
CA GLY A 85 -4.37 -21.46 3.13
C GLY A 85 -4.13 -20.67 4.43
N TRP A 86 -2.92 -20.16 4.66
CA TRP A 86 -2.54 -19.46 5.90
C TRP A 86 -3.22 -18.09 6.07
N PHE A 87 -3.56 -17.43 4.97
CA PHE A 87 -4.02 -16.05 5.00
C PHE A 87 -5.46 -15.93 4.47
N GLU A 88 -6.29 -15.21 5.21
CA GLU A 88 -7.68 -14.89 4.86
C GLU A 88 -7.77 -13.90 3.68
N ASP A 89 -6.72 -13.07 3.53
CA ASP A 89 -6.67 -12.02 2.51
C ASP A 89 -5.27 -11.83 1.93
N ILE A 90 -5.15 -12.05 0.63
CA ILE A 90 -3.95 -11.78 -0.16
C ILE A 90 -4.28 -10.62 -1.09
N SER A 91 -3.60 -9.50 -0.91
CA SER A 91 -3.84 -8.28 -1.69
C SER A 91 -2.55 -7.72 -2.31
N MET A 92 -2.69 -6.89 -3.33
CA MET A 92 -1.57 -6.24 -4.00
C MET A 92 -1.78 -4.73 -4.08
N THR A 93 -0.71 -3.96 -3.95
CA THR A 93 -0.67 -2.55 -4.34
C THR A 93 0.25 -2.42 -5.54
N THR A 94 -0.24 -1.88 -6.64
CA THR A 94 0.45 -1.78 -7.93
C THR A 94 0.20 -0.42 -8.58
N ASN A 95 1.10 0.05 -9.42
CA ASN A 95 0.85 1.21 -10.27
C ASN A 95 -0.10 0.90 -11.45
N GLY A 96 -0.44 -0.37 -11.65
CA GLY A 96 -1.44 -0.81 -12.62
C GLY A 96 -0.96 -0.91 -14.07
N SER A 97 0.17 -0.34 -14.45
CA SER A 97 0.64 -0.28 -15.84
C SER A 97 0.93 -1.65 -16.46
N LEU A 98 1.24 -2.65 -15.64
CA LEU A 98 1.52 -4.03 -16.07
C LEU A 98 0.37 -4.99 -15.75
N LEU A 99 -0.74 -4.49 -15.23
CA LEU A 99 -1.82 -5.34 -14.71
C LEU A 99 -2.72 -5.91 -15.80
N ALA A 100 -2.91 -5.18 -16.90
CA ALA A 100 -3.88 -5.52 -17.95
C ALA A 100 -3.78 -6.97 -18.43
N SER A 101 -2.59 -7.41 -18.80
CA SER A 101 -2.34 -8.78 -19.30
C SER A 101 -2.27 -9.85 -18.19
N ARG A 102 -2.21 -9.45 -16.91
CA ARG A 102 -1.95 -10.35 -15.78
C ARG A 102 -3.14 -10.51 -14.84
N ALA A 103 -4.14 -9.61 -14.87
CA ALA A 103 -5.23 -9.56 -13.89
C ALA A 103 -5.93 -10.90 -13.71
N GLN A 104 -6.33 -11.54 -14.79
CA GLN A 104 -7.00 -12.85 -14.76
C GLN A 104 -6.11 -13.96 -14.17
N ARG A 105 -4.82 -13.97 -14.54
CA ARG A 105 -3.87 -14.96 -14.03
C ARG A 105 -3.63 -14.79 -12.54
N LEU A 106 -3.40 -13.55 -12.07
CA LEU A 106 -3.20 -13.25 -10.64
C LEU A 106 -4.45 -13.62 -9.83
N LYS A 107 -5.65 -13.35 -10.36
CA LYS A 107 -6.89 -13.77 -9.72
C LYS A 107 -6.99 -15.29 -9.56
N LYS A 108 -6.63 -16.07 -10.60
CA LYS A 108 -6.62 -17.53 -10.54
C LYS A 108 -5.59 -18.08 -9.56
N LEU A 109 -4.48 -17.37 -9.34
CA LEU A 109 -3.44 -17.72 -8.38
C LEU A 109 -3.77 -17.30 -6.94
N GLY A 110 -4.99 -16.83 -6.65
CA GLY A 110 -5.47 -16.56 -5.31
C GLY A 110 -5.39 -15.10 -4.87
N LEU A 111 -4.99 -14.16 -5.73
CA LEU A 111 -5.04 -12.74 -5.38
C LEU A 111 -6.50 -12.30 -5.14
N ASN A 112 -6.81 -11.85 -3.94
CA ASN A 112 -8.18 -11.49 -3.56
C ASN A 112 -8.55 -10.06 -3.99
N ARG A 113 -7.64 -9.11 -3.80
CA ARG A 113 -7.90 -7.68 -3.96
C ARG A 113 -6.71 -6.95 -4.57
N VAL A 114 -7.00 -5.91 -5.35
CA VAL A 114 -5.98 -5.02 -5.90
C VAL A 114 -6.22 -3.58 -5.48
N ASN A 115 -5.14 -2.86 -5.17
CA ASN A 115 -5.14 -1.42 -4.98
C ASN A 115 -4.25 -0.84 -6.09
N ILE A 116 -4.82 0.02 -6.92
CA ILE A 116 -4.14 0.59 -8.08
C ILE A 116 -3.91 2.07 -7.80
N SER A 117 -2.68 2.54 -7.98
CA SER A 117 -2.34 3.95 -7.80
C SER A 117 -2.72 4.74 -9.04
N LEU A 118 -3.47 5.83 -8.85
CA LEU A 118 -3.88 6.73 -9.91
C LEU A 118 -4.04 8.16 -9.35
N ASP A 119 -3.05 9.00 -9.55
CA ASP A 119 -2.96 10.32 -8.93
C ASP A 119 -3.56 11.44 -9.78
N SER A 120 -3.95 11.17 -11.02
CA SER A 120 -4.70 12.08 -11.89
C SER A 120 -5.39 11.32 -13.02
N LEU A 121 -6.46 11.90 -13.55
CA LEU A 121 -7.17 11.44 -14.76
C LEU A 121 -6.79 12.28 -15.99
N GLU A 122 -6.03 13.35 -15.80
CA GLU A 122 -5.51 14.20 -16.86
C GLU A 122 -4.10 13.76 -17.24
N SER A 123 -3.85 13.56 -18.54
CA SER A 123 -2.64 12.90 -19.05
C SER A 123 -1.35 13.63 -18.65
N GLU A 124 -1.31 14.96 -18.76
CA GLU A 124 -0.14 15.78 -18.41
C GLU A 124 0.10 15.81 -16.89
N ALA A 125 -0.99 15.99 -16.10
CA ALA A 125 -0.90 15.96 -14.65
C ALA A 125 -0.48 14.58 -14.16
N PHE A 126 -1.00 13.50 -14.75
CA PHE A 126 -0.58 12.13 -14.42
C PHE A 126 0.90 11.89 -14.76
N ALA A 127 1.36 12.32 -15.93
CA ALA A 127 2.76 12.21 -16.33
C ALA A 127 3.70 12.90 -15.32
N THR A 128 3.29 14.08 -14.82
CA THR A 128 4.01 14.81 -13.77
C THR A 128 4.02 14.02 -12.44
N CYS A 129 2.87 13.45 -12.03
CA CYS A 129 2.77 12.66 -10.80
C CYS A 129 3.61 11.38 -10.81
N VAL A 130 3.76 10.74 -11.99
CA VAL A 130 4.50 9.47 -12.09
C VAL A 130 5.91 9.60 -12.66
N GLY A 131 6.30 10.80 -13.05
CA GLY A 131 7.61 11.09 -13.66
C GLY A 131 7.83 10.40 -15.00
N LYS A 132 6.75 10.11 -15.76
CA LYS A 132 6.81 9.40 -17.05
C LYS A 132 5.59 9.69 -17.93
N GLU A 133 5.83 10.06 -19.17
CA GLU A 133 4.79 10.33 -20.15
C GLU A 133 4.11 9.05 -20.69
N GLY A 134 2.90 9.19 -21.21
CA GLY A 134 2.19 8.16 -21.96
C GLY A 134 1.71 6.95 -21.14
N GLN A 135 1.69 7.04 -19.82
CA GLN A 135 1.38 5.87 -18.96
C GLN A 135 -0.10 5.79 -18.52
N LEU A 136 -0.87 6.87 -18.62
CA LEU A 136 -2.24 6.91 -18.10
C LEU A 136 -3.12 5.80 -18.70
N GLU A 137 -3.12 5.64 -20.04
CA GLU A 137 -3.98 4.66 -20.68
C GLU A 137 -3.64 3.21 -20.26
N SER A 138 -2.36 2.89 -20.05
CA SER A 138 -1.96 1.56 -19.57
C SER A 138 -2.48 1.27 -18.17
N VAL A 139 -2.54 2.28 -17.29
CA VAL A 139 -3.11 2.17 -15.95
C VAL A 139 -4.64 2.04 -16.01
N LEU A 140 -5.31 2.83 -16.82
CA LEU A 140 -6.76 2.75 -17.03
C LEU A 140 -7.17 1.37 -17.58
N GLU A 141 -6.40 0.81 -18.51
CA GLU A 141 -6.63 -0.54 -19.01
C GLU A 141 -6.37 -1.61 -17.94
N GLY A 142 -5.35 -1.40 -17.08
CA GLY A 142 -5.12 -2.23 -15.90
C GLY A 142 -6.32 -2.23 -14.95
N ILE A 143 -6.95 -1.07 -14.72
CA ILE A 143 -8.16 -0.95 -13.89
C ILE A 143 -9.34 -1.69 -14.54
N ARG A 144 -9.59 -1.48 -15.84
CA ARG A 144 -10.66 -2.20 -16.58
C ARG A 144 -10.47 -3.71 -16.49
N SER A 145 -9.23 -4.18 -16.69
CA SER A 145 -8.89 -5.60 -16.61
C SER A 145 -9.07 -6.16 -15.19
N ALA A 146 -8.74 -5.39 -14.15
CA ALA A 146 -8.99 -5.78 -12.76
C ALA A 146 -10.48 -5.91 -12.46
N ILE A 147 -11.31 -4.99 -12.93
CA ILE A 147 -12.77 -5.05 -12.80
C ILE A 147 -13.29 -6.32 -13.50
N ASN A 148 -12.86 -6.57 -14.75
CA ASN A 148 -13.27 -7.73 -15.55
C ASN A 148 -12.79 -9.06 -14.96
N ALA A 149 -11.67 -9.08 -14.23
CA ALA A 149 -11.17 -10.25 -13.52
C ALA A 149 -11.98 -10.60 -12.27
N ASN A 150 -12.93 -9.74 -11.90
CA ASN A 150 -13.84 -9.95 -10.77
C ASN A 150 -13.11 -10.20 -9.44
N PHE A 151 -12.14 -9.35 -9.11
CA PHE A 151 -11.54 -9.35 -7.76
C PHE A 151 -12.59 -9.02 -6.70
N LYS A 152 -12.42 -9.53 -5.47
CA LYS A 152 -13.33 -9.20 -4.33
C LYS A 152 -13.47 -7.68 -4.12
N SER A 153 -12.42 -6.92 -4.42
CA SER A 153 -12.43 -5.46 -4.39
C SER A 153 -11.30 -4.91 -5.25
N VAL A 154 -11.64 -3.96 -6.10
CA VAL A 154 -10.70 -3.09 -6.81
C VAL A 154 -10.75 -1.73 -6.15
N LYS A 155 -9.59 -1.22 -5.70
CA LYS A 155 -9.48 0.09 -5.07
C LYS A 155 -8.52 0.97 -5.84
N ILE A 156 -8.89 2.23 -5.99
CA ILE A 156 -8.01 3.25 -6.54
C ILE A 156 -7.43 4.06 -5.39
N ASN A 157 -6.12 4.28 -5.40
CA ASN A 157 -5.43 5.15 -4.45
C ASN A 157 -4.96 6.39 -5.18
N THR A 158 -5.28 7.55 -4.64
CA THR A 158 -4.80 8.84 -5.10
C THR A 158 -4.06 9.53 -3.95
N VAL A 159 -2.77 9.80 -4.14
CA VAL A 159 -2.00 10.61 -3.20
C VAL A 159 -2.28 12.08 -3.50
N LEU A 160 -2.66 12.82 -2.47
CA LEU A 160 -2.95 14.25 -2.58
C LEU A 160 -1.64 15.06 -2.58
N SER A 161 -0.80 14.82 -3.58
CA SER A 161 0.53 15.43 -3.75
C SER A 161 0.48 16.86 -4.33
N ARG A 162 -0.71 17.38 -4.56
CA ARG A 162 -0.98 18.75 -5.02
C ARG A 162 -2.40 19.16 -4.62
N TYR A 163 -2.71 20.44 -4.70
CA TYR A 163 -4.09 20.92 -4.62
C TYR A 163 -4.84 20.63 -5.93
N TRP A 164 -6.11 20.31 -5.81
CA TRP A 164 -6.99 20.01 -6.92
C TRP A 164 -7.99 21.15 -7.11
N THR A 165 -8.29 21.49 -8.36
CA THR A 165 -9.38 22.41 -8.69
C THR A 165 -10.75 21.72 -8.50
N ASP A 166 -11.81 22.48 -8.36
CA ASP A 166 -13.16 21.91 -8.24
C ASP A 166 -13.59 21.19 -9.52
N GLU A 167 -13.10 21.63 -10.70
CA GLU A 167 -13.33 20.96 -11.98
C GLU A 167 -12.67 19.59 -12.05
N GLU A 168 -11.44 19.47 -11.56
CA GLU A 168 -10.73 18.18 -11.47
C GLU A 168 -11.43 17.23 -10.51
N VAL A 169 -11.87 17.72 -9.33
CA VAL A 169 -12.64 16.92 -8.37
C VAL A 169 -13.97 16.50 -8.98
N LYS A 170 -14.65 17.35 -9.72
CA LYS A 170 -15.90 17.04 -10.42
C LYS A 170 -15.68 15.92 -11.46
N SER A 171 -14.63 16.03 -12.26
CA SER A 171 -14.25 14.99 -13.23
C SER A 171 -13.95 13.66 -12.54
N LEU A 172 -13.19 13.68 -11.44
CA LEU A 172 -12.88 12.50 -10.64
C LEU A 172 -14.18 11.83 -10.12
N LEU A 173 -15.12 12.60 -9.56
CA LEU A 173 -16.37 12.07 -9.03
C LEU A 173 -17.22 11.38 -10.11
N GLN A 174 -17.16 11.81 -11.37
CA GLN A 174 -17.83 11.11 -12.48
C GLN A 174 -17.28 9.69 -12.68
N TYR A 175 -15.97 9.46 -12.47
CA TYR A 175 -15.37 8.12 -12.51
C TYR A 175 -15.74 7.30 -11.27
N VAL A 176 -15.74 7.93 -10.09
CA VAL A 176 -16.20 7.28 -8.83
C VAL A 176 -17.61 6.73 -8.98
N GLU A 177 -18.51 7.51 -9.58
CA GLU A 177 -19.91 7.10 -9.80
C GLU A 177 -20.03 5.97 -10.82
N LYS A 178 -19.27 6.05 -11.89
CA LYS A 178 -19.39 5.15 -13.04
C LYS A 178 -18.76 3.78 -12.82
N TRP A 179 -17.65 3.71 -12.08
CA TRP A 179 -16.90 2.47 -11.92
C TRP A 179 -17.25 1.70 -10.64
N PRO A 180 -17.24 0.34 -10.67
CA PRO A 180 -17.47 -0.50 -9.50
C PRO A 180 -16.17 -0.63 -8.66
N VAL A 181 -15.59 0.50 -8.28
CA VAL A 181 -14.33 0.59 -7.52
C VAL A 181 -14.53 1.42 -6.25
N VAL A 182 -13.66 1.24 -5.28
CA VAL A 182 -13.60 2.08 -4.09
C VAL A 182 -12.44 3.05 -4.24
N TRP A 183 -12.74 4.34 -4.36
CA TRP A 183 -11.72 5.38 -4.46
C TRP A 183 -11.23 5.78 -3.08
N ARG A 184 -9.91 5.91 -2.90
CA ARG A 184 -9.29 6.31 -1.64
C ARG A 184 -8.30 7.43 -1.84
N PHE A 185 -8.39 8.42 -0.99
CA PHE A 185 -7.50 9.57 -0.94
C PHE A 185 -6.47 9.36 0.17
N ILE A 186 -5.21 9.55 -0.17
CA ILE A 186 -4.08 9.37 0.75
C ILE A 186 -3.44 10.72 0.97
N GLU A 187 -3.34 11.13 2.23
CA GLU A 187 -2.64 12.33 2.63
C GLU A 187 -1.18 12.29 2.17
N TYR A 188 -0.71 13.39 1.61
CA TYR A 188 0.69 13.52 1.25
C TYR A 188 1.58 13.48 2.48
N MET A 189 2.65 12.72 2.42
CA MET A 189 3.64 12.59 3.49
C MET A 189 4.99 13.09 2.96
N PRO A 190 5.58 14.17 3.51
CA PRO A 190 6.80 14.79 2.99
C PRO A 190 8.07 13.99 3.38
N PHE A 191 8.19 12.75 2.90
CA PHE A 191 9.34 11.87 3.19
C PHE A 191 10.67 12.45 2.74
N GLN A 192 10.66 13.30 1.71
CA GLN A 192 11.88 13.92 1.19
C GLN A 192 12.19 15.24 1.88
N GLY A 193 11.35 15.68 2.83
CA GLY A 193 11.54 16.93 3.58
C GLY A 193 11.19 18.17 2.78
N ASP A 194 10.33 18.04 1.76
CA ASP A 194 9.76 19.17 1.08
C ASP A 194 8.77 19.92 1.98
N ALA A 195 8.52 21.20 1.67
CA ALA A 195 7.61 22.05 2.44
C ALA A 195 6.13 21.87 2.09
N PHE A 196 5.81 21.02 1.10
CA PHE A 196 4.44 20.76 0.70
C PHE A 196 3.80 19.72 1.62
N HIS A 197 2.61 20.01 2.12
CA HIS A 197 1.88 19.13 3.03
C HIS A 197 0.56 18.59 2.43
N GLY A 198 0.13 19.06 1.25
CA GLY A 198 -1.16 18.71 0.66
C GLY A 198 -2.36 19.22 1.47
N PRO A 199 -3.59 18.94 1.01
CA PRO A 199 -4.79 19.23 1.79
C PRO A 199 -4.90 18.30 3.01
N THR A 200 -5.35 18.86 4.13
CA THR A 200 -5.73 18.12 5.34
C THR A 200 -7.03 17.31 5.10
N PHE A 201 -7.35 16.41 6.04
CA PHE A 201 -8.61 15.66 5.99
C PHE A 201 -9.83 16.57 5.88
N ASP A 202 -9.90 17.62 6.71
CA ASP A 202 -11.05 18.52 6.77
C ASP A 202 -11.17 19.36 5.49
N GLU A 203 -10.05 19.85 4.97
CA GLU A 203 -10.03 20.63 3.71
C GLU A 203 -10.48 19.77 2.53
N TRP A 204 -9.96 18.55 2.41
CA TRP A 204 -10.33 17.65 1.33
C TRP A 204 -11.79 17.19 1.44
N LYS A 205 -12.25 16.87 2.65
CA LYS A 205 -13.66 16.53 2.93
C LYS A 205 -14.57 17.68 2.53
N ALA A 206 -14.28 18.91 2.96
CA ALA A 206 -15.07 20.09 2.63
C ALA A 206 -15.13 20.34 1.10
N GLN A 207 -14.02 20.13 0.39
CA GLN A 207 -13.99 20.25 -1.07
C GLN A 207 -14.89 19.19 -1.74
N LEU A 208 -14.80 17.93 -1.30
CA LEU A 208 -15.68 16.87 -1.81
C LEU A 208 -17.15 17.17 -1.55
N GLU A 209 -17.52 17.63 -0.34
CA GLU A 209 -18.89 17.99 0.02
C GLU A 209 -19.41 19.13 -0.86
N ARG A 210 -18.60 20.18 -1.09
CA ARG A 210 -18.96 21.30 -1.97
C ARG A 210 -19.20 20.84 -3.41
N VAL A 211 -18.29 20.02 -3.95
CA VAL A 211 -18.36 19.60 -5.36
C VAL A 211 -19.42 18.52 -5.60
N SER A 212 -19.65 17.62 -4.63
CA SER A 212 -20.69 16.59 -4.73
C SER A 212 -22.10 17.10 -4.41
N GLY A 213 -22.22 18.33 -3.89
CA GLY A 213 -23.51 18.99 -3.64
C GLY A 213 -24.20 18.59 -2.33
N GLY A 214 -23.45 18.04 -1.36
CA GLY A 214 -24.01 17.71 -0.05
C GLY A 214 -23.00 17.07 0.90
N PRO A 215 -23.41 16.86 2.17
CA PRO A 215 -22.52 16.33 3.20
C PRO A 215 -22.12 14.88 2.93
N LEU A 216 -20.88 14.53 3.30
CA LEU A 216 -20.43 13.15 3.38
C LEU A 216 -20.93 12.51 4.68
N THR A 217 -21.44 11.28 4.59
CA THR A 217 -22.01 10.54 5.73
C THR A 217 -21.14 9.34 6.10
N GLU A 218 -21.13 8.96 7.38
CA GLU A 218 -20.37 7.82 7.83
C GLU A 218 -20.84 6.50 7.22
N VAL A 219 -19.88 5.62 6.89
CA VAL A 219 -20.14 4.27 6.37
C VAL A 219 -19.43 3.27 7.28
N HIS A 220 -20.19 2.36 7.87
CA HIS A 220 -19.66 1.31 8.74
C HIS A 220 -19.16 0.06 7.99
N SER A 221 -18.96 0.15 6.67
CA SER A 221 -18.48 -0.96 5.86
C SER A 221 -16.96 -1.15 6.00
N ILE A 222 -16.55 -2.37 6.32
CA ILE A 222 -15.13 -2.75 6.39
C ILE A 222 -14.69 -3.24 5.02
N TYR A 223 -13.82 -2.48 4.35
CA TYR A 223 -13.24 -2.86 3.06
C TYR A 223 -11.85 -3.52 3.19
N GLY A 224 -11.61 -4.29 4.26
CA GLY A 224 -10.39 -5.05 4.51
C GLY A 224 -9.51 -4.50 5.64
N PHE A 225 -8.30 -5.03 5.80
CA PHE A 225 -7.39 -4.80 6.93
C PHE A 225 -6.67 -3.43 6.94
N GLY A 226 -6.94 -2.56 5.99
CA GLY A 226 -6.26 -1.24 5.87
C GLY A 226 -6.82 -0.18 6.83
N PRO A 227 -6.13 0.97 6.99
CA PRO A 227 -6.48 2.01 7.95
C PRO A 227 -7.52 3.03 7.42
N ALA A 228 -8.06 2.83 6.23
CA ALA A 228 -8.93 3.82 5.62
C ALA A 228 -10.23 3.96 6.39
N THR A 229 -10.61 5.20 6.71
CA THR A 229 -11.96 5.58 7.09
C THR A 229 -12.80 5.77 5.82
N TYR A 230 -14.07 5.41 5.86
CA TYR A 230 -14.94 5.50 4.68
C TYR A 230 -16.13 6.42 4.95
N LEU A 231 -16.42 7.28 3.98
CA LEU A 231 -17.59 8.15 3.98
C LEU A 231 -18.36 7.93 2.66
N ALA A 232 -19.67 8.09 2.71
CA ALA A 232 -20.51 8.05 1.51
C ALA A 232 -20.71 9.45 0.95
N LEU A 233 -20.59 9.57 -0.36
CA LEU A 233 -21.03 10.73 -1.14
C LEU A 233 -22.58 10.84 -1.08
N PRO A 234 -23.17 11.99 -1.41
CA PRO A 234 -24.64 12.13 -1.52
C PRO A 234 -25.31 11.09 -2.44
N SER A 235 -24.58 10.56 -3.41
CA SER A 235 -25.03 9.47 -4.29
C SER A 235 -25.09 8.10 -3.62
N GLY A 236 -24.52 7.94 -2.41
CA GLY A 236 -24.39 6.68 -1.71
C GLY A 236 -23.09 5.92 -2.02
N LYS A 237 -22.25 6.38 -2.98
CA LYS A 237 -20.94 5.79 -3.26
C LYS A 237 -19.96 6.05 -2.12
N ALA A 238 -19.27 5.00 -1.67
CA ALA A 238 -18.27 5.12 -0.63
C ALA A 238 -16.90 5.59 -1.20
N VAL A 239 -16.30 6.55 -0.52
CA VAL A 239 -14.92 6.99 -0.73
C VAL A 239 -14.12 6.79 0.55
N GLY A 240 -12.82 6.51 0.44
CA GLY A 240 -11.95 6.22 1.58
C GLY A 240 -10.93 7.32 1.82
N PHE A 241 -10.49 7.44 3.07
CA PHE A 241 -9.53 8.44 3.53
C PHE A 241 -8.43 7.74 4.32
N ILE A 242 -7.18 8.02 3.97
CA ILE A 242 -5.98 7.53 4.68
C ILE A 242 -5.14 8.75 5.00
N PHE A 243 -5.42 9.37 6.12
CA PHE A 243 -4.77 10.59 6.58
C PHE A 243 -3.97 10.27 7.85
N SER A 244 -2.68 10.06 7.68
CA SER A 244 -1.79 9.60 8.75
C SER A 244 -1.16 10.74 9.54
N MET A 245 -1.11 11.94 8.98
CA MET A 245 -0.51 13.13 9.60
C MET A 245 -1.56 13.96 10.31
N SER A 246 -2.61 14.39 9.61
CA SER A 246 -3.66 15.24 10.16
C SER A 246 -4.76 14.45 10.89
N HIS A 247 -4.91 13.16 10.62
CA HIS A 247 -5.89 12.27 11.25
C HIS A 247 -5.31 10.89 11.52
N SER A 248 -4.39 10.83 12.50
CA SER A 248 -3.61 9.63 12.81
C SER A 248 -4.49 8.44 13.25
N TYR A 249 -4.13 7.24 12.77
CA TYR A 249 -4.75 5.95 13.11
C TYR A 249 -3.78 5.03 13.90
N CYS A 250 -2.83 5.59 14.64
CA CYS A 250 -1.83 4.82 15.39
C CYS A 250 -2.46 3.90 16.42
N ASP A 251 -3.52 4.32 17.10
CA ASP A 251 -4.20 3.56 18.14
C ASP A 251 -4.80 2.24 17.63
N THR A 252 -5.15 2.18 16.35
CA THR A 252 -5.71 0.99 15.69
C THR A 252 -4.74 0.32 14.72
N CYS A 253 -3.45 0.66 14.80
CA CYS A 253 -2.43 0.15 13.88
C CYS A 253 -2.19 -1.35 14.07
N ASN A 254 -2.61 -2.15 13.11
CA ASN A 254 -2.56 -3.61 13.11
C ASN A 254 -1.46 -4.21 12.23
N ARG A 255 -0.43 -3.41 11.82
CA ARG A 255 0.46 -3.81 10.72
C ARG A 255 1.94 -3.63 11.01
N VAL A 256 2.71 -4.42 10.27
CA VAL A 256 4.15 -4.26 10.07
C VAL A 256 4.49 -4.33 8.58
N ARG A 257 5.73 -4.00 8.23
CA ARG A 257 6.23 -4.03 6.85
C ARG A 257 7.49 -4.87 6.79
N LEU A 258 7.72 -5.51 5.66
CA LEU A 258 8.96 -6.17 5.34
C LEU A 258 9.53 -5.56 4.06
N THR A 259 10.76 -5.11 4.13
CA THR A 259 11.47 -4.48 3.01
C THR A 259 11.98 -5.51 2.02
N SER A 260 12.37 -5.09 0.81
CA SER A 260 12.91 -5.98 -0.23
C SER A 260 14.26 -6.62 0.14
N ASP A 261 14.98 -6.02 1.07
CA ASP A 261 16.22 -6.54 1.67
C ASP A 261 15.98 -7.30 2.99
N GLY A 262 14.72 -7.62 3.33
CA GLY A 262 14.35 -8.53 4.40
C GLY A 262 14.38 -7.94 5.82
N GLN A 263 14.32 -6.61 5.95
CA GLN A 263 14.20 -5.93 7.24
C GLN A 263 12.73 -5.74 7.63
N MET A 264 12.34 -6.16 8.82
CA MET A 264 11.00 -5.91 9.33
C MET A 264 10.93 -4.54 9.99
N ARG A 265 10.13 -3.64 9.41
CA ARG A 265 9.84 -2.32 9.97
C ARG A 265 8.58 -2.34 10.82
N LEU A 266 8.68 -1.81 12.01
CA LEU A 266 7.55 -1.75 12.96
C LEU A 266 6.59 -0.60 12.63
N CYS A 267 7.09 0.48 12.02
CA CYS A 267 6.32 1.64 11.61
C CYS A 267 6.77 2.14 10.23
N LEU A 268 5.89 2.82 9.50
CA LEU A 268 6.23 3.49 8.25
C LEU A 268 7.17 4.69 8.49
N LEU A 269 6.90 5.45 9.54
CA LEU A 269 7.50 6.76 9.82
C LEU A 269 8.65 6.71 10.84
N ARG A 270 9.11 5.51 11.25
CA ARG A 270 10.22 5.33 12.20
C ARG A 270 11.20 4.30 11.70
N ASP A 271 12.45 4.38 12.12
CA ASP A 271 13.54 3.51 11.65
C ASP A 271 13.77 2.26 12.52
N ASP A 272 12.82 1.93 13.41
CA ASP A 272 12.84 0.68 14.14
C ASP A 272 12.72 -0.52 13.20
N GLU A 273 13.80 -1.28 13.08
CA GLU A 273 13.90 -2.46 12.21
C GLU A 273 14.31 -3.72 13.00
N ALA A 274 13.96 -4.87 12.44
CA ALA A 274 14.44 -6.18 12.87
C ALA A 274 14.89 -6.98 11.65
N ASP A 275 16.10 -7.51 11.71
CA ASP A 275 16.72 -8.26 10.62
C ASP A 275 16.15 -9.68 10.55
N LEU A 276 15.29 -9.96 9.57
CA LEU A 276 14.78 -11.30 9.31
C LEU A 276 15.60 -12.05 8.25
N VAL A 277 16.17 -11.33 7.29
CA VAL A 277 16.89 -11.98 6.18
C VAL A 277 18.16 -12.71 6.66
N SER A 278 18.91 -12.10 7.57
CA SER A 278 20.11 -12.77 8.13
C SER A 278 19.75 -14.06 8.87
N LEU A 279 18.62 -14.07 9.58
CA LEU A 279 18.14 -15.26 10.27
C LEU A 279 17.76 -16.36 9.26
N VAL A 280 16.98 -16.02 8.24
CA VAL A 280 16.56 -16.99 7.20
C VAL A 280 17.77 -17.55 6.47
N ARG A 281 18.75 -16.72 6.10
CA ARG A 281 19.97 -17.13 5.40
C ARG A 281 20.94 -17.94 6.25
N ASN A 282 20.75 -17.92 7.58
CA ASN A 282 21.45 -18.80 8.53
C ASN A 282 20.56 -19.97 8.98
N ASP A 283 19.62 -20.41 8.13
CA ASP A 283 18.78 -21.59 8.31
C ASP A 283 17.90 -21.56 9.58
N ALA A 284 17.52 -20.36 10.04
CA ALA A 284 16.57 -20.24 11.16
C ALA A 284 15.22 -20.84 10.79
N THR A 285 14.63 -21.61 11.71
CA THR A 285 13.30 -22.18 11.52
C THR A 285 12.21 -21.11 11.60
N ALA A 286 11.03 -21.39 11.06
CA ALA A 286 9.88 -20.49 11.18
C ALA A 286 9.50 -20.19 12.63
N GLU A 287 9.71 -21.16 13.57
CA GLU A 287 9.53 -20.96 15.01
C GLU A 287 10.51 -19.90 15.58
N ALA A 288 11.79 -20.03 15.27
CA ALA A 288 12.80 -19.09 15.74
C ALA A 288 12.56 -17.68 15.17
N LEU A 289 12.13 -17.58 13.90
CA LEU A 289 11.73 -16.34 13.30
C LEU A 289 10.46 -15.74 13.97
N ALA A 290 9.47 -16.58 14.30
CA ALA A 290 8.25 -16.15 14.99
C ALA A 290 8.59 -15.54 16.35
N GLU A 291 9.44 -16.19 17.16
CA GLU A 291 9.92 -15.65 18.44
C GLU A 291 10.68 -14.32 18.26
N HIS A 292 11.51 -14.21 17.20
CA HIS A 292 12.24 -12.98 16.92
C HIS A 292 11.28 -11.84 16.56
N ILE A 293 10.29 -12.11 15.71
CA ILE A 293 9.23 -11.16 15.35
C ILE A 293 8.45 -10.72 16.59
N GLU A 294 8.06 -11.66 17.47
CA GLU A 294 7.35 -11.36 18.71
C GLU A 294 8.15 -10.42 19.64
N ARG A 295 9.44 -10.68 19.83
CA ARG A 295 10.33 -9.79 20.58
C ARG A 295 10.43 -8.40 19.94
N ALA A 296 10.55 -8.34 18.63
CA ALA A 296 10.63 -7.07 17.91
C ALA A 296 9.34 -6.26 18.04
N LEU A 297 8.17 -6.90 17.99
CA LEU A 297 6.87 -6.24 18.14
C LEU A 297 6.70 -5.54 19.48
N GLN A 298 7.37 -6.00 20.56
CA GLN A 298 7.35 -5.31 21.86
C GLN A 298 8.07 -3.94 21.83
N ARG A 299 8.90 -3.67 20.81
CA ARG A 299 9.55 -2.37 20.63
C ARG A 299 8.71 -1.39 19.79
N LYS A 300 7.60 -1.88 19.20
CA LYS A 300 6.73 -1.03 18.37
C LYS A 300 6.17 0.12 19.21
N GLN A 301 6.45 1.35 18.78
CA GLN A 301 6.02 2.55 19.49
C GLN A 301 4.50 2.74 19.42
N GLU A 302 3.95 3.43 20.41
CA GLU A 302 2.53 3.77 20.47
C GLU A 302 2.10 4.61 19.28
N ARG A 303 2.84 5.69 19.03
CA ARG A 303 2.57 6.65 17.96
C ARG A 303 3.86 7.05 17.25
N HIS A 304 3.74 7.63 16.08
CA HIS A 304 4.82 8.39 15.44
C HIS A 304 4.71 9.85 15.87
N ASP A 305 5.86 10.53 15.91
CA ASP A 305 5.96 11.94 16.33
C ASP A 305 5.71 12.92 15.16
N GLY A 306 5.25 12.42 14.02
CA GLY A 306 5.11 13.18 12.78
C GLY A 306 6.38 13.13 11.91
N ILE A 307 6.25 13.63 10.67
CA ILE A 307 7.41 13.83 9.79
C ILE A 307 7.96 15.22 10.11
N GLY A 308 9.10 15.31 10.75
CA GLY A 308 9.71 16.61 11.08
C GLY A 308 10.76 16.54 12.18
N MET A 309 10.62 15.62 13.13
CA MET A 309 11.64 15.42 14.17
C MET A 309 12.59 14.25 13.83
N ASP A 310 12.06 13.15 13.26
CA ASP A 310 12.85 12.02 12.81
C ASP A 310 12.44 11.63 11.39
N LYS A 311 13.11 12.22 10.41
CA LYS A 311 12.92 11.84 9.01
C LYS A 311 13.40 10.40 8.85
N PRO A 312 12.56 9.46 8.33
CA PRO A 312 13.02 8.09 8.10
C PRO A 312 14.25 8.08 7.19
N GLU A 313 15.28 7.34 7.59
CA GLU A 313 16.51 7.19 6.81
C GLU A 313 16.24 6.49 5.47
N ARG A 314 15.26 5.55 5.48
CA ARG A 314 14.86 4.85 4.26
C ARG A 314 13.79 5.61 3.51
N PRO A 315 13.96 5.83 2.21
CA PRO A 315 12.95 6.46 1.36
C PRO A 315 11.74 5.53 1.15
N MET A 316 10.58 6.13 0.81
CA MET A 316 9.28 5.45 0.68
C MET A 316 9.33 4.21 -0.21
N TRP A 317 10.02 4.24 -1.35
CA TRP A 317 10.11 3.14 -2.30
C TRP A 317 10.87 1.90 -1.78
N ARG A 318 11.73 2.07 -0.77
CA ARG A 318 12.41 0.93 -0.12
C ARG A 318 11.60 0.24 0.98
N ILE A 319 10.54 0.86 1.44
CA ILE A 319 9.70 0.35 2.54
C ILE A 319 8.32 -0.12 2.08
N GLY A 320 8.09 -0.20 0.78
CA GLY A 320 6.87 -0.69 0.19
C GLY A 320 5.69 0.25 0.45
N GLY A 321 5.75 1.41 -0.16
CA GLY A 321 4.81 2.54 -0.08
C GLY A 321 3.33 2.22 -0.22
#